data_ee8b8bfdaf9fc2f7596ef737f75a0695
#
_entry.id   ee8b8bfdaf9fc2f7596ef737f75a0695
#
_cell.length_a   1.000
_cell.length_b   1.000
_cell.length_c   1.000
_cell.angle_alpha   90.00
_cell.angle_beta   90.00
_cell.angle_gamma   90.00
#
_symmetry.space_group_name_H-M   'P 1'
#
loop_
_entity.id
_entity.type
_entity.pdbx_description
1 polymer ?
#
loop_
_entity_poly.entity_id
_entity_poly.type
_entity_poly.pdbx_seq_one_letter_code
_entity_poly.pdbx_strand_id
1 'polypeptide(L)'
;MGLPDIVIEFTKKAVSTIAVGTGGLVGIIIKDAKSDGSHVLKSVDSIPADLTADNKAYIERAFLGAPKAVHVFVLPAAAEDYTAAYKYFANKRINYICGDPAITKELATNLSTWVKGKRKAGKIHPVAVVPNVVANDKGTVNFCLVGGEKLSVGDTQYTPAQYCSRIAGLLAGLDLNVSATYKPLDEVTAIPEVEDDETVDAAIDAGQLVLYDSGTGIVIGRGVNSLTTVTQEDTEDLKKIKILAIQDLITTDITDTINKSYVGNYSNSYDNKCLLITAIKGYLTQLENKGYIEKDKSVMEINVEKQRAYLESTGVDTTEMDDQAVKEANTGSRVFLKGSVSILDAIEDVDIVINKE
;
A
#
# COMPACT_ATOMS: atom_id res chain seq x y z
N MET A 1 -43.22 48.86 -8.30
CA MET A 1 -41.82 48.90 -8.71
C MET A 1 -41.01 49.15 -7.44
N GLY A 2 -40.27 48.13 -7.00
CA GLY A 2 -39.34 48.24 -5.86
C GLY A 2 -38.01 48.84 -6.31
N LEU A 3 -37.17 49.23 -5.35
CA LEU A 3 -35.81 49.70 -5.62
C LEU A 3 -35.00 48.57 -6.29
N PRO A 4 -34.05 48.90 -7.20
CA PRO A 4 -33.21 47.86 -7.83
C PRO A 4 -32.40 47.14 -6.75
N ASP A 5 -32.53 45.80 -6.73
CA ASP A 5 -31.79 44.92 -5.83
C ASP A 5 -30.61 44.36 -6.63
N ILE A 6 -29.39 44.59 -6.15
CA ILE A 6 -28.17 44.05 -6.76
C ILE A 6 -27.72 42.93 -5.85
N VAL A 7 -28.03 41.66 -6.22
CA VAL A 7 -27.53 40.48 -5.56
C VAL A 7 -26.22 40.09 -6.21
N ILE A 8 -25.11 40.23 -5.49
CA ILE A 8 -23.80 39.71 -5.92
C ILE A 8 -23.55 38.41 -5.14
N GLU A 9 -23.77 37.28 -5.80
CA GLU A 9 -23.37 35.97 -5.26
C GLU A 9 -21.89 35.74 -5.55
N PHE A 10 -21.08 35.73 -4.51
CA PHE A 10 -19.73 35.18 -4.58
C PHE A 10 -19.80 33.66 -4.48
N THR A 11 -19.85 32.97 -5.62
CA THR A 11 -19.62 31.53 -5.64
C THR A 11 -18.15 31.27 -5.33
N LYS A 12 -17.86 30.72 -4.16
CA LYS A 12 -16.53 30.15 -3.87
C LYS A 12 -16.21 29.16 -4.98
N LYS A 13 -15.08 29.37 -5.69
CA LYS A 13 -14.52 28.38 -6.61
C LYS A 13 -14.44 27.05 -5.82
N ALA A 14 -15.11 26.01 -6.31
CA ALA A 14 -15.17 24.73 -5.60
C ALA A 14 -13.73 24.27 -5.31
N VAL A 15 -13.42 24.05 -4.04
CA VAL A 15 -12.16 23.42 -3.61
C VAL A 15 -12.16 22.04 -4.24
N SER A 16 -11.11 21.70 -5.00
CA SER A 16 -10.98 20.34 -5.54
C SER A 16 -10.88 19.36 -4.38
N THR A 17 -11.95 18.60 -4.15
CA THR A 17 -12.01 17.61 -3.08
C THR A 17 -11.08 16.45 -3.42
N ILE A 18 -10.23 16.04 -2.48
CA ILE A 18 -9.46 14.82 -2.59
C ILE A 18 -10.41 13.66 -2.35
N ALA A 19 -10.56 12.78 -3.34
CA ALA A 19 -11.37 11.57 -3.19
C ALA A 19 -10.52 10.48 -2.53
N VAL A 20 -11.13 9.72 -1.61
CA VAL A 20 -10.48 8.55 -1.03
C VAL A 20 -10.45 7.44 -2.08
N GLY A 21 -9.24 6.95 -2.39
CA GLY A 21 -9.05 5.84 -3.32
C GLY A 21 -9.68 4.54 -2.82
N THR A 22 -10.02 3.67 -3.75
CA THR A 22 -10.44 2.31 -3.46
C THR A 22 -9.30 1.37 -3.83
N GLY A 23 -8.64 0.76 -2.84
CA GLY A 23 -7.57 -0.21 -3.02
C GLY A 23 -8.03 -1.49 -3.74
N GLY A 24 -7.24 -2.52 -3.67
CA GLY A 24 -7.64 -3.85 -4.09
C GLY A 24 -7.17 -4.30 -5.47
N LEU A 25 -6.11 -3.72 -6.02
CA LEU A 25 -5.51 -4.10 -7.29
C LEU A 25 -4.30 -5.04 -7.07
N VAL A 26 -4.36 -6.22 -7.68
CA VAL A 26 -3.27 -7.21 -7.68
C VAL A 26 -2.58 -7.23 -9.05
N GLY A 27 -1.25 -7.26 -9.04
CA GLY A 27 -0.42 -7.57 -10.20
C GLY A 27 0.08 -9.01 -10.11
N ILE A 28 -0.06 -9.78 -11.17
CA ILE A 28 0.49 -11.13 -11.27
C ILE A 28 1.37 -11.20 -12.51
N ILE A 29 2.59 -11.67 -12.34
CA ILE A 29 3.50 -12.00 -13.43
C ILE A 29 3.50 -13.52 -13.56
N ILE A 30 3.17 -14.04 -14.73
CA ILE A 30 3.24 -15.49 -15.03
C ILE A 30 4.04 -15.75 -16.29
N LYS A 31 4.51 -16.98 -16.44
CA LYS A 31 5.10 -17.50 -17.68
C LYS A 31 4.17 -18.55 -18.24
N ASP A 32 3.84 -18.47 -19.54
CA ASP A 32 2.96 -19.44 -20.18
C ASP A 32 3.47 -19.81 -21.59
N ALA A 33 3.22 -21.06 -21.99
CA ALA A 33 3.61 -21.57 -23.31
C ALA A 33 2.55 -21.34 -24.38
N LYS A 34 1.32 -21.00 -23.97
CA LYS A 34 0.15 -20.93 -24.86
C LYS A 34 -0.40 -19.51 -25.03
N SER A 35 -0.07 -18.62 -24.12
CA SER A 35 -0.56 -17.25 -24.13
C SER A 35 0.56 -16.27 -23.78
N ASP A 36 0.42 -15.03 -24.23
CA ASP A 36 1.30 -13.93 -23.86
C ASP A 36 0.51 -12.61 -23.79
N GLY A 37 1.18 -11.56 -23.28
CA GLY A 37 0.59 -10.22 -23.21
C GLY A 37 0.01 -9.86 -21.86
N SER A 38 -0.94 -8.92 -21.85
CA SER A 38 -1.49 -8.38 -20.62
C SER A 38 -3.01 -8.46 -20.55
N HIS A 39 -3.52 -8.83 -19.38
CA HIS A 39 -4.95 -8.95 -19.12
C HIS A 39 -5.34 -8.18 -17.86
N VAL A 40 -6.53 -7.61 -17.85
CA VAL A 40 -7.15 -6.97 -16.66
C VAL A 40 -8.43 -7.74 -16.34
N LEU A 41 -8.38 -8.50 -15.27
CA LEU A 41 -9.42 -9.44 -14.87
C LEU A 41 -10.23 -8.86 -13.73
N LYS A 42 -11.55 -8.89 -13.81
CA LYS A 42 -12.48 -8.42 -12.77
C LYS A 42 -13.18 -9.56 -12.04
N SER A 43 -13.13 -10.77 -12.60
CA SER A 43 -13.70 -11.98 -12.03
C SER A 43 -12.95 -13.20 -12.54
N VAL A 44 -13.18 -14.35 -11.93
CA VAL A 44 -12.65 -15.65 -12.34
C VAL A 44 -13.06 -15.97 -13.79
N ASP A 45 -14.30 -15.65 -14.17
CA ASP A 45 -14.83 -15.92 -15.52
C ASP A 45 -14.09 -15.15 -16.64
N SER A 46 -13.34 -14.11 -16.27
CA SER A 46 -12.55 -13.31 -17.21
C SER A 46 -11.13 -13.86 -17.46
N ILE A 47 -10.76 -14.97 -16.80
CA ILE A 47 -9.46 -15.62 -16.98
C ILE A 47 -9.37 -16.19 -18.40
N PRO A 48 -8.31 -15.90 -19.18
CA PRO A 48 -8.17 -16.41 -20.53
C PRO A 48 -8.20 -17.94 -20.61
N ALA A 49 -9.00 -18.47 -21.52
CA ALA A 49 -9.20 -19.91 -21.67
C ALA A 49 -7.98 -20.66 -22.23
N ASP A 50 -7.07 -19.95 -22.88
CA ASP A 50 -5.84 -20.48 -23.51
C ASP A 50 -4.64 -20.58 -22.55
N LEU A 51 -4.74 -20.04 -21.32
CA LEU A 51 -3.72 -20.24 -20.30
C LEU A 51 -3.63 -21.72 -19.87
N THR A 52 -2.44 -22.13 -19.41
CA THR A 52 -2.24 -23.45 -18.79
C THR A 52 -3.08 -23.59 -17.52
N ALA A 53 -3.44 -24.83 -17.15
CA ALA A 53 -4.29 -25.10 -16.00
C ALA A 53 -3.68 -24.57 -14.67
N ASP A 54 -2.37 -24.72 -14.51
CA ASP A 54 -1.65 -24.26 -13.32
C ASP A 54 -1.69 -22.73 -13.17
N ASN A 55 -1.52 -21.99 -14.27
CA ASN A 55 -1.61 -20.54 -14.28
C ASN A 55 -3.03 -20.04 -14.03
N LYS A 56 -4.05 -20.72 -14.58
CA LYS A 56 -5.45 -20.42 -14.27
C LYS A 56 -5.72 -20.58 -12.76
N ALA A 57 -5.38 -21.74 -12.20
CA ALA A 57 -5.54 -22.02 -10.78
C ALA A 57 -4.75 -21.03 -9.90
N TYR A 58 -3.57 -20.57 -10.35
CA TYR A 58 -2.79 -19.55 -9.64
C TYR A 58 -3.52 -18.19 -9.62
N ILE A 59 -4.11 -17.78 -10.72
CA ILE A 59 -4.91 -16.54 -10.82
C ILE A 59 -6.21 -16.67 -10.02
N GLU A 60 -6.91 -17.81 -10.11
CA GLU A 60 -8.14 -18.10 -9.35
C GLU A 60 -7.92 -17.94 -7.86
N ARG A 61 -6.79 -18.43 -7.32
CA ARG A 61 -6.45 -18.26 -5.90
C ARG A 61 -6.37 -16.78 -5.47
N ALA A 62 -5.93 -15.87 -6.34
CA ALA A 62 -5.96 -14.46 -6.00
C ALA A 62 -7.39 -13.93 -5.79
N PHE A 63 -8.35 -14.41 -6.57
CA PHE A 63 -9.75 -14.00 -6.45
C PHE A 63 -10.44 -14.50 -5.17
N LEU A 64 -9.92 -15.53 -4.50
CA LEU A 64 -10.41 -15.92 -3.17
C LEU A 64 -10.28 -14.81 -2.12
N GLY A 65 -9.37 -13.86 -2.33
CA GLY A 65 -9.23 -12.67 -1.50
C GLY A 65 -10.17 -11.52 -1.87
N ALA A 66 -11.00 -11.68 -2.90
CA ALA A 66 -11.92 -10.65 -3.40
C ALA A 66 -11.26 -9.31 -3.77
N PRO A 67 -10.13 -9.28 -4.50
CA PRO A 67 -9.53 -8.04 -4.97
C PRO A 67 -10.46 -7.36 -5.99
N LYS A 68 -10.34 -6.04 -6.11
CA LYS A 68 -11.13 -5.25 -7.07
C LYS A 68 -10.86 -5.65 -8.52
N ALA A 69 -9.60 -5.94 -8.85
CA ALA A 69 -9.17 -6.48 -10.13
C ALA A 69 -7.78 -7.10 -10.02
N VAL A 70 -7.51 -8.01 -10.95
CA VAL A 70 -6.21 -8.67 -11.09
C VAL A 70 -5.63 -8.30 -12.47
N HIS A 71 -4.47 -7.66 -12.46
CA HIS A 71 -3.69 -7.35 -13.66
C HIS A 71 -2.67 -8.45 -13.87
N VAL A 72 -2.83 -9.22 -14.94
CA VAL A 72 -1.91 -10.31 -15.27
C VAL A 72 -1.02 -9.88 -16.42
N PHE A 73 0.28 -10.10 -16.29
CA PHE A 73 1.22 -10.01 -17.41
C PHE A 73 1.82 -11.39 -17.68
N VAL A 74 1.56 -11.88 -18.87
CA VAL A 74 1.98 -13.21 -19.30
C VAL A 74 3.26 -13.07 -20.12
N LEU A 75 4.32 -13.68 -19.63
CA LEU A 75 5.62 -13.79 -20.32
C LEU A 75 5.69 -15.09 -21.10
N PRO A 76 6.48 -15.17 -22.18
CA PRO A 76 6.82 -16.44 -22.81
C PRO A 76 7.40 -17.43 -21.78
N ALA A 77 7.09 -18.73 -21.94
CA ALA A 77 7.57 -19.77 -21.03
C ALA A 77 9.11 -19.80 -20.87
N ALA A 78 9.83 -19.43 -21.93
CA ALA A 78 11.29 -19.37 -21.95
C ALA A 78 11.88 -18.06 -21.38
N ALA A 79 11.05 -17.15 -20.86
CA ALA A 79 11.55 -15.89 -20.29
C ALA A 79 12.42 -16.14 -19.06
N GLU A 80 13.64 -15.61 -19.07
CA GLU A 80 14.60 -15.77 -17.99
C GLU A 80 14.37 -14.73 -16.89
N ASP A 81 13.82 -13.56 -17.22
CA ASP A 81 13.58 -12.45 -16.29
C ASP A 81 12.18 -11.84 -16.44
N TYR A 82 11.89 -10.84 -15.60
CA TYR A 82 10.62 -10.10 -15.57
C TYR A 82 10.71 -8.70 -16.21
N THR A 83 11.73 -8.40 -16.98
CA THR A 83 11.98 -7.06 -17.53
C THR A 83 10.79 -6.52 -18.33
N ALA A 84 10.13 -7.34 -19.15
CA ALA A 84 8.95 -6.93 -19.91
C ALA A 84 7.74 -6.65 -19.00
N ALA A 85 7.54 -7.48 -17.98
CA ALA A 85 6.49 -7.27 -16.97
C ALA A 85 6.76 -5.99 -16.15
N TYR A 86 8.02 -5.73 -15.77
CA TYR A 86 8.39 -4.50 -15.07
C TYR A 86 8.09 -3.24 -15.89
N LYS A 87 8.30 -3.27 -17.20
CA LYS A 87 7.91 -2.18 -18.11
C LYS A 87 6.41 -1.97 -18.13
N TYR A 88 5.63 -3.04 -18.17
CA TYR A 88 4.17 -2.96 -18.14
C TYR A 88 3.66 -2.37 -16.83
N PHE A 89 4.16 -2.85 -15.69
CA PHE A 89 3.72 -2.41 -14.36
C PHE A 89 4.32 -1.06 -13.94
N ALA A 90 5.33 -0.52 -14.63
CA ALA A 90 6.07 0.67 -14.22
C ALA A 90 5.21 1.91 -13.94
N ASN A 91 4.04 2.01 -14.59
CA ASN A 91 3.09 3.12 -14.44
C ASN A 91 1.68 2.65 -14.08
N LYS A 92 1.53 1.40 -13.62
CA LYS A 92 0.25 0.85 -13.17
C LYS A 92 0.13 0.99 -11.66
N ARG A 93 -1.04 1.38 -11.20
CA ARG A 93 -1.35 1.47 -9.76
C ARG A 93 -1.77 0.09 -9.29
N ILE A 94 -0.80 -0.67 -8.85
CA ILE A 94 -0.99 -1.99 -8.26
C ILE A 94 -0.66 -1.87 -6.78
N ASN A 95 -1.52 -2.43 -5.92
CA ASN A 95 -1.28 -2.45 -4.47
C ASN A 95 -0.33 -3.59 -4.10
N TYR A 96 -0.60 -4.79 -4.59
CA TYR A 96 0.22 -5.97 -4.34
C TYR A 96 0.63 -6.63 -5.65
N ILE A 97 1.87 -7.09 -5.75
CA ILE A 97 2.38 -7.76 -6.95
C ILE A 97 3.13 -9.04 -6.56
N CYS A 98 2.88 -10.12 -7.30
CA CYS A 98 3.61 -11.38 -7.14
C CYS A 98 4.12 -11.91 -8.48
N GLY A 99 5.12 -12.79 -8.41
CA GLY A 99 5.69 -13.47 -9.57
C GLY A 99 4.96 -14.77 -9.90
N ASP A 100 5.51 -15.55 -10.81
CA ASP A 100 4.95 -16.83 -11.26
C ASP A 100 5.03 -17.92 -10.18
N PRO A 101 4.20 -18.98 -10.26
CA PRO A 101 4.15 -20.04 -9.26
C PRO A 101 5.45 -20.88 -9.15
N ALA A 102 6.37 -20.72 -10.11
CA ALA A 102 7.69 -21.36 -10.10
C ALA A 102 8.83 -20.34 -9.92
N ILE A 103 8.52 -19.16 -9.36
CA ILE A 103 9.49 -18.08 -9.16
C ILE A 103 10.72 -18.57 -8.39
N THR A 104 11.89 -18.33 -8.94
CA THR A 104 13.16 -18.62 -8.27
C THR A 104 13.45 -17.57 -7.19
N LYS A 105 14.32 -17.92 -6.23
CA LYS A 105 14.77 -16.98 -5.19
C LYS A 105 15.39 -15.71 -5.79
N GLU A 106 16.12 -15.84 -6.90
CA GLU A 106 16.73 -14.71 -7.60
C GLU A 106 15.66 -13.79 -8.20
N LEU A 107 14.67 -14.33 -8.92
CA LEU A 107 13.57 -13.55 -9.49
C LEU A 107 12.71 -12.89 -8.40
N ALA A 108 12.48 -13.58 -7.29
CA ALA A 108 11.76 -13.04 -6.14
C ALA A 108 12.52 -11.85 -5.50
N THR A 109 13.84 -11.96 -5.36
CA THR A 109 14.72 -10.87 -4.89
C THR A 109 14.72 -9.70 -5.86
N ASN A 110 14.78 -9.97 -7.17
CA ASN A 110 14.73 -8.95 -8.21
C ASN A 110 13.38 -8.20 -8.21
N LEU A 111 12.26 -8.91 -8.01
CA LEU A 111 10.92 -8.30 -7.88
C LEU A 111 10.85 -7.37 -6.66
N SER A 112 11.35 -7.81 -5.50
CA SER A 112 11.43 -6.99 -4.30
C SER A 112 12.30 -5.73 -4.54
N THR A 113 13.46 -5.87 -5.17
CA THR A 113 14.35 -4.77 -5.51
C THR A 113 13.68 -3.78 -6.48
N TRP A 114 12.98 -4.27 -7.48
CA TRP A 114 12.22 -3.43 -8.41
C TRP A 114 11.13 -2.63 -7.68
N VAL A 115 10.37 -3.27 -6.81
CA VAL A 115 9.33 -2.62 -5.97
C VAL A 115 9.96 -1.53 -5.11
N LYS A 116 11.05 -1.82 -4.40
CA LYS A 116 11.78 -0.84 -3.59
C LYS A 116 12.20 0.39 -4.42
N GLY A 117 12.72 0.16 -5.63
CA GLY A 117 13.06 1.24 -6.57
C GLY A 117 11.85 2.08 -7.00
N LYS A 118 10.68 1.46 -7.25
CA LYS A 118 9.45 2.17 -7.61
C LYS A 118 8.89 3.01 -6.46
N ARG A 119 8.88 2.46 -5.26
CA ARG A 119 8.48 3.18 -4.04
C ARG A 119 9.38 4.38 -3.78
N LYS A 120 10.70 4.21 -3.90
CA LYS A 120 11.67 5.32 -3.78
C LYS A 120 11.45 6.42 -4.84
N ALA A 121 11.05 6.06 -6.05
CA ALA A 121 10.73 7.03 -7.11
C ALA A 121 9.41 7.82 -6.85
N GLY A 122 8.56 7.37 -5.91
CA GLY A 122 7.41 8.10 -5.39
C GLY A 122 6.21 8.24 -6.32
N LYS A 123 6.19 7.56 -7.49
CA LYS A 123 5.05 7.63 -8.43
C LYS A 123 3.98 6.57 -8.17
N ILE A 124 4.41 5.38 -7.79
CA ILE A 124 3.55 4.25 -7.44
C ILE A 124 4.17 3.55 -6.22
N HIS A 125 3.31 2.95 -5.40
CA HIS A 125 3.72 2.32 -4.15
C HIS A 125 3.27 0.84 -4.10
N PRO A 126 3.72 -0.02 -5.04
CA PRO A 126 3.39 -1.43 -4.98
C PRO A 126 4.06 -2.11 -3.78
N VAL A 127 3.50 -3.23 -3.35
CA VAL A 127 4.08 -4.13 -2.35
C VAL A 127 4.29 -5.49 -3.02
N ALA A 128 5.52 -6.01 -2.99
CA ALA A 128 5.82 -7.34 -3.50
C ALA A 128 5.37 -8.42 -2.50
N VAL A 129 4.67 -9.44 -2.97
CA VAL A 129 4.41 -10.66 -2.19
C VAL A 129 5.28 -11.77 -2.80
N VAL A 130 6.30 -12.17 -2.07
CA VAL A 130 7.34 -13.10 -2.55
C VAL A 130 7.61 -14.21 -1.56
N PRO A 131 8.01 -15.40 -2.03
CA PRO A 131 8.30 -16.52 -1.15
C PRO A 131 9.74 -16.44 -0.61
N ASN A 132 9.94 -16.61 0.68
CA ASN A 132 11.23 -16.87 1.33
C ASN A 132 12.35 -15.83 0.97
N VAL A 133 12.00 -14.54 0.91
CA VAL A 133 12.95 -13.44 0.61
C VAL A 133 13.13 -12.53 1.82
N VAL A 134 14.29 -12.55 2.43
CA VAL A 134 14.68 -11.60 3.48
C VAL A 134 15.12 -10.28 2.82
N ALA A 135 14.19 -9.33 2.68
CA ALA A 135 14.45 -8.07 1.98
C ALA A 135 14.81 -6.91 2.91
N ASN A 136 14.42 -6.98 4.18
CA ASN A 136 14.48 -5.86 5.13
C ASN A 136 13.93 -4.56 4.50
N ASP A 137 12.71 -4.63 3.98
CA ASP A 137 12.06 -3.56 3.25
C ASP A 137 10.53 -3.59 3.45
N LYS A 138 9.94 -2.45 3.81
CA LYS A 138 8.49 -2.34 4.04
C LYS A 138 7.63 -2.63 2.80
N GLY A 139 8.16 -2.44 1.60
CA GLY A 139 7.49 -2.74 0.33
C GLY A 139 7.52 -4.20 -0.07
N THR A 140 7.94 -5.11 0.81
CA THR A 140 8.01 -6.55 0.55
C THR A 140 7.32 -7.32 1.65
N VAL A 141 6.38 -8.19 1.29
CA VAL A 141 5.79 -9.21 2.14
C VAL A 141 6.51 -10.52 1.85
N ASN A 142 7.24 -11.02 2.82
CA ASN A 142 8.00 -12.27 2.74
C ASN A 142 7.12 -13.41 3.23
N PHE A 143 6.42 -14.09 2.32
CA PHE A 143 5.55 -15.20 2.67
C PHE A 143 6.35 -16.49 2.86
N CYS A 144 6.26 -17.07 4.05
CA CYS A 144 6.98 -18.27 4.45
C CYS A 144 6.06 -19.29 5.13
N LEU A 145 6.50 -20.55 5.14
CA LEU A 145 5.95 -21.61 5.99
C LEU A 145 7.02 -21.99 7.01
N VAL A 146 6.65 -22.01 8.28
CA VAL A 146 7.51 -22.44 9.37
C VAL A 146 7.38 -23.96 9.52
N GLY A 147 8.48 -24.65 9.75
CA GLY A 147 8.48 -26.11 9.97
C GLY A 147 8.48 -26.97 8.70
N GLY A 148 8.34 -26.36 7.50
CA GLY A 148 8.34 -27.14 6.25
C GLY A 148 8.17 -26.32 5.00
N GLU A 149 7.97 -27.00 3.86
CA GLU A 149 8.01 -26.36 2.53
C GLU A 149 6.63 -26.25 1.85
N LYS A 150 5.60 -26.93 2.35
CA LYS A 150 4.30 -27.00 1.68
C LYS A 150 3.14 -26.90 2.66
N LEU A 151 2.08 -26.24 2.22
CA LEU A 151 0.76 -26.27 2.81
C LEU A 151 -0.18 -27.17 1.99
N SER A 152 -1.27 -27.62 2.57
CA SER A 152 -2.29 -28.45 1.90
C SER A 152 -3.62 -27.73 1.77
N VAL A 153 -4.27 -27.89 0.62
CA VAL A 153 -5.66 -27.50 0.36
C VAL A 153 -6.36 -28.75 -0.15
N GLY A 154 -7.13 -29.40 0.71
CA GLY A 154 -7.60 -30.75 0.48
C GLY A 154 -6.43 -31.71 0.22
N ASP A 155 -6.46 -32.44 -0.89
CA ASP A 155 -5.40 -33.38 -1.29
C ASP A 155 -4.24 -32.73 -2.06
N THR A 156 -4.30 -31.44 -2.32
CA THR A 156 -3.28 -30.74 -3.11
C THR A 156 -2.32 -29.97 -2.22
N GLN A 157 -1.02 -30.13 -2.49
CA GLN A 157 0.03 -29.42 -1.77
C GLN A 157 0.58 -28.25 -2.58
N TYR A 158 0.85 -27.12 -1.92
CA TYR A 158 1.38 -25.91 -2.51
C TYR A 158 2.60 -25.40 -1.75
N THR A 159 3.61 -24.97 -2.51
CA THR A 159 4.74 -24.22 -1.96
C THR A 159 4.36 -22.77 -1.69
N PRO A 160 5.13 -22.00 -0.90
CA PRO A 160 4.92 -20.56 -0.74
C PRO A 160 4.84 -19.82 -2.07
N ALA A 161 5.67 -20.16 -3.06
CA ALA A 161 5.63 -19.56 -4.39
C ALA A 161 4.29 -19.76 -5.09
N GLN A 162 3.74 -20.96 -5.03
CA GLN A 162 2.44 -21.30 -5.60
C GLN A 162 1.25 -20.68 -4.84
N TYR A 163 1.49 -20.11 -3.67
CA TYR A 163 0.45 -19.53 -2.83
C TYR A 163 0.54 -18.00 -2.68
N CYS A 164 1.60 -17.35 -3.20
CA CYS A 164 1.78 -15.90 -3.16
C CYS A 164 0.61 -15.13 -3.79
N SER A 165 -0.01 -15.63 -4.86
CA SER A 165 -1.17 -14.98 -5.48
C SER A 165 -2.37 -14.93 -4.53
N ARG A 166 -2.58 -15.99 -3.73
CA ARG A 166 -3.64 -16.05 -2.72
C ARG A 166 -3.43 -15.01 -1.61
N ILE A 167 -2.19 -14.89 -1.13
CA ILE A 167 -1.81 -13.88 -0.13
C ILE A 167 -1.97 -12.47 -0.72
N ALA A 168 -1.47 -12.22 -1.93
CA ALA A 168 -1.63 -10.92 -2.60
C ALA A 168 -3.11 -10.55 -2.78
N GLY A 169 -3.95 -11.52 -3.17
CA GLY A 169 -5.40 -11.34 -3.30
C GLY A 169 -6.07 -11.03 -1.97
N LEU A 170 -5.73 -11.76 -0.90
CA LEU A 170 -6.25 -11.51 0.44
C LEU A 170 -5.90 -10.09 0.90
N LEU A 171 -4.64 -9.71 0.84
CA LEU A 171 -4.18 -8.38 1.27
C LEU A 171 -4.83 -7.25 0.46
N ALA A 172 -5.04 -7.47 -0.84
CA ALA A 172 -5.72 -6.51 -1.70
C ALA A 172 -7.23 -6.38 -1.43
N GLY A 173 -7.87 -7.46 -1.00
CA GLY A 173 -9.32 -7.48 -0.72
C GLY A 173 -9.69 -7.01 0.68
N LEU A 174 -8.73 -6.86 1.60
CA LEU A 174 -9.01 -6.37 2.94
C LEU A 174 -9.44 -4.89 2.93
N ASP A 175 -10.43 -4.58 3.77
CA ASP A 175 -10.70 -3.20 4.15
C ASP A 175 -9.53 -2.64 4.98
N LEU A 176 -9.20 -1.37 4.79
CA LEU A 176 -8.07 -0.74 5.47
C LEU A 176 -8.25 -0.59 6.99
N ASN A 177 -9.47 -0.76 7.52
CA ASN A 177 -9.70 -0.85 8.96
C ASN A 177 -9.27 -2.18 9.54
N VAL A 178 -9.04 -3.17 8.70
CA VAL A 178 -8.82 -4.56 9.10
C VAL A 178 -7.36 -4.93 8.91
N SER A 179 -6.74 -5.54 9.93
CA SER A 179 -5.42 -6.15 9.80
C SER A 179 -5.49 -7.51 9.10
N ALA A 180 -4.40 -7.90 8.47
CA ALA A 180 -4.22 -9.27 7.99
C ALA A 180 -3.96 -10.27 9.13
N THR A 181 -3.63 -9.79 10.34
CA THR A 181 -3.42 -10.62 11.54
C THR A 181 -4.66 -11.44 11.83
N TYR A 182 -4.47 -12.73 12.05
CA TYR A 182 -5.52 -13.72 12.34
C TYR A 182 -6.62 -13.82 11.27
N LYS A 183 -6.34 -13.40 10.02
CA LYS A 183 -7.26 -13.63 8.91
C LYS A 183 -7.26 -15.11 8.51
N PRO A 184 -8.45 -15.74 8.47
CA PRO A 184 -8.55 -17.16 8.13
C PRO A 184 -8.27 -17.41 6.65
N LEU A 185 -7.70 -18.57 6.39
CA LEU A 185 -7.59 -19.18 5.08
C LEU A 185 -8.37 -20.50 5.13
N ASP A 186 -9.70 -20.40 5.05
CA ASP A 186 -10.63 -21.53 5.27
C ASP A 186 -10.39 -22.71 4.32
N GLU A 187 -9.78 -22.45 3.18
CA GLU A 187 -9.44 -23.46 2.18
C GLU A 187 -8.17 -24.28 2.56
N VAL A 188 -7.33 -23.78 3.49
CA VAL A 188 -6.10 -24.46 3.91
C VAL A 188 -6.43 -25.51 4.95
N THR A 189 -6.17 -26.77 4.63
CA THR A 189 -6.49 -27.92 5.49
C THR A 189 -5.35 -28.35 6.40
N ALA A 190 -4.10 -28.04 6.01
CA ALA A 190 -2.93 -28.30 6.84
C ALA A 190 -1.74 -27.41 6.47
N ILE A 191 -0.95 -27.09 7.46
CA ILE A 191 0.38 -26.46 7.34
C ILE A 191 1.41 -27.36 8.01
N PRO A 192 2.72 -27.16 7.77
CA PRO A 192 3.74 -27.91 8.50
C PRO A 192 3.60 -27.72 10.01
N GLU A 193 3.79 -28.80 10.75
CA GLU A 193 3.78 -28.76 12.21
C GLU A 193 4.98 -27.97 12.73
N VAL A 194 4.76 -27.19 13.77
CA VAL A 194 5.77 -26.41 14.48
C VAL A 194 5.81 -26.91 15.94
N GLU A 195 7.00 -27.07 16.49
CA GLU A 195 7.17 -27.63 17.83
C GLU A 195 6.64 -26.70 18.93
N ASP A 196 6.76 -25.37 18.72
CA ASP A 196 6.34 -24.35 19.69
C ASP A 196 5.98 -23.03 19.01
N ASP A 197 5.23 -22.19 19.71
CA ASP A 197 4.85 -20.85 19.26
C ASP A 197 6.05 -19.89 19.21
N GLU A 198 7.12 -20.12 19.99
CA GLU A 198 8.33 -19.29 20.01
C GLU A 198 9.01 -19.30 18.63
N THR A 199 8.97 -20.45 17.93
CA THR A 199 9.50 -20.58 16.57
C THR A 199 8.68 -19.74 15.58
N VAL A 200 7.36 -19.66 15.73
CA VAL A 200 6.49 -18.82 14.92
C VAL A 200 6.75 -17.33 15.20
N ASP A 201 6.86 -16.97 16.46
CA ASP A 201 7.16 -15.59 16.89
C ASP A 201 8.50 -15.11 16.34
N ALA A 202 9.54 -15.96 16.43
CA ALA A 202 10.86 -15.66 15.86
C ALA A 202 10.83 -15.44 14.35
N ALA A 203 9.98 -16.18 13.61
CA ALA A 203 9.80 -15.99 12.18
C ALA A 203 9.09 -14.66 11.89
N ILE A 204 8.07 -14.28 12.67
CA ILE A 204 7.38 -13.00 12.57
C ILE A 204 8.34 -11.83 12.85
N ASP A 205 9.15 -11.93 13.90
CA ASP A 205 10.17 -10.94 14.26
C ASP A 205 11.25 -10.78 13.16
N ALA A 206 11.53 -11.87 12.45
CA ALA A 206 12.39 -11.85 11.26
C ALA A 206 11.72 -11.27 10.00
N GLY A 207 10.52 -10.68 10.11
CA GLY A 207 9.79 -10.05 9.02
C GLY A 207 9.17 -11.04 8.04
N GLN A 208 8.75 -12.20 8.53
CA GLN A 208 8.07 -13.22 7.74
C GLN A 208 6.55 -13.17 7.99
N LEU A 209 5.78 -13.14 6.93
CA LEU A 209 4.34 -13.39 7.01
C LEU A 209 4.15 -14.90 6.96
N VAL A 210 3.68 -15.47 8.05
CA VAL A 210 3.55 -16.92 8.24
C VAL A 210 2.10 -17.32 8.46
N LEU A 211 1.77 -18.58 8.14
CA LEU A 211 0.51 -19.19 8.53
C LEU A 211 0.68 -19.87 9.90
N TYR A 212 -0.41 -19.84 10.66
CA TYR A 212 -0.48 -20.38 12.03
C TYR A 212 -1.77 -21.18 12.20
N ASP A 213 -1.68 -22.31 12.87
CA ASP A 213 -2.85 -23.07 13.30
C ASP A 213 -3.33 -22.54 14.65
N SER A 214 -4.44 -21.83 14.64
CA SER A 214 -5.02 -21.25 15.86
C SER A 214 -5.79 -22.25 16.72
N GLY A 215 -5.82 -23.53 16.35
CA GLY A 215 -6.67 -24.55 16.96
C GLY A 215 -8.13 -24.52 16.50
N THR A 216 -8.54 -23.46 15.80
CA THR A 216 -9.87 -23.32 15.19
C THR A 216 -9.81 -23.22 13.66
N GLY A 217 -8.60 -23.16 13.09
CA GLY A 217 -8.33 -23.10 11.66
C GLY A 217 -7.02 -22.42 11.37
N ILE A 218 -6.62 -22.49 10.11
CA ILE A 218 -5.38 -21.89 9.64
C ILE A 218 -5.59 -20.41 9.37
N VAL A 219 -4.75 -19.58 9.99
CA VAL A 219 -4.81 -18.11 9.91
C VAL A 219 -3.45 -17.51 9.53
N ILE A 220 -3.43 -16.26 9.14
CA ILE A 220 -2.17 -15.47 9.12
C ILE A 220 -1.77 -15.19 10.56
N GLY A 221 -0.56 -15.57 10.97
CA GLY A 221 -0.07 -15.35 12.33
C GLY A 221 -0.07 -13.85 12.68
N ARG A 222 0.69 -13.04 11.95
CA ARG A 222 0.68 -11.58 12.09
C ARG A 222 0.86 -10.90 10.73
N GLY A 223 0.14 -9.79 10.51
CA GLY A 223 0.14 -9.01 9.26
C GLY A 223 1.36 -8.11 9.12
N VAL A 224 2.56 -8.70 9.01
CA VAL A 224 3.83 -7.99 8.92
C VAL A 224 4.44 -8.06 7.52
N ASN A 225 5.26 -7.05 7.18
CA ASN A 225 6.12 -7.04 6.01
C ASN A 225 7.56 -7.42 6.38
N SER A 226 8.50 -7.38 5.43
CA SER A 226 9.86 -7.84 5.66
C SER A 226 10.79 -6.80 6.32
N LEU A 227 10.27 -5.67 6.78
CA LEU A 227 11.06 -4.67 7.48
C LEU A 227 11.46 -5.17 8.87
N THR A 228 12.76 -5.24 9.16
CA THR A 228 13.30 -5.66 10.46
C THR A 228 14.14 -4.57 11.12
N THR A 229 14.79 -3.71 10.32
CA THR A 229 15.64 -2.63 10.81
C THR A 229 14.88 -1.30 10.82
N VAL A 230 14.71 -0.72 11.99
CA VAL A 230 14.03 0.57 12.19
C VAL A 230 15.01 1.70 11.95
N THR A 231 14.54 2.77 11.29
CA THR A 231 15.27 4.01 11.03
C THR A 231 14.38 5.22 11.33
N GLN A 232 14.86 6.44 11.13
CA GLN A 232 14.00 7.63 11.24
C GLN A 232 12.90 7.69 10.18
N GLU A 233 13.12 7.09 9.00
CA GLU A 233 12.17 7.06 7.89
C GLU A 233 11.29 5.80 7.91
N ASP A 234 11.86 4.68 8.39
CA ASP A 234 11.19 3.39 8.51
C ASP A 234 10.98 3.06 10.00
N THR A 235 9.90 3.57 10.56
CA THR A 235 9.53 3.43 11.97
C THR A 235 8.95 2.03 12.28
N GLU A 236 8.87 1.66 13.55
CA GLU A 236 8.41 0.33 14.00
C GLU A 236 7.02 -0.02 13.48
N ASP A 237 6.11 0.93 13.47
CA ASP A 237 4.74 0.77 12.98
C ASP A 237 4.66 0.43 11.47
N LEU A 238 5.66 0.82 10.69
CA LEU A 238 5.75 0.49 9.26
C LEU A 238 6.10 -0.99 8.97
N LYS A 239 6.41 -1.78 9.98
CA LYS A 239 6.46 -3.24 9.87
C LYS A 239 5.08 -3.83 9.60
N LYS A 240 4.00 -3.14 9.99
CA LYS A 240 2.63 -3.61 9.82
C LYS A 240 2.08 -3.28 8.43
N ILE A 241 1.57 -4.28 7.74
CA ILE A 241 1.01 -4.14 6.38
C ILE A 241 -0.14 -3.13 6.37
N LYS A 242 -1.02 -3.14 7.38
CA LYS A 242 -2.15 -2.22 7.49
C LYS A 242 -1.69 -0.75 7.54
N ILE A 243 -0.72 -0.44 8.40
CA ILE A 243 -0.19 0.92 8.56
C ILE A 243 0.43 1.42 7.26
N LEU A 244 1.25 0.56 6.61
CA LEU A 244 1.85 0.87 5.32
C LEU A 244 0.79 1.12 4.23
N ALA A 245 -0.27 0.31 4.18
CA ALA A 245 -1.34 0.45 3.19
C ALA A 245 -2.09 1.78 3.33
N ILE A 246 -2.36 2.23 4.56
CA ILE A 246 -2.99 3.54 4.83
C ILE A 246 -2.03 4.68 4.46
N GLN A 247 -0.74 4.58 4.81
CA GLN A 247 0.27 5.56 4.42
C GLN A 247 0.38 5.69 2.89
N ASP A 248 0.38 4.58 2.18
CA ASP A 248 0.44 4.55 0.72
C ASP A 248 -0.83 5.15 0.08
N LEU A 249 -2.01 4.89 0.66
CA LEU A 249 -3.26 5.52 0.25
C LEU A 249 -3.17 7.04 0.37
N ILE A 250 -2.79 7.55 1.55
CA ILE A 250 -2.67 9.00 1.81
C ILE A 250 -1.70 9.63 0.81
N THR A 251 -0.54 9.04 0.62
CA THR A 251 0.49 9.55 -0.29
C THR A 251 -0.02 9.58 -1.73
N THR A 252 -0.70 8.52 -2.16
CA THR A 252 -1.23 8.39 -3.51
C THR A 252 -2.34 9.39 -3.78
N ASP A 253 -3.36 9.45 -2.90
CA ASP A 253 -4.54 10.30 -3.10
C ASP A 253 -4.19 11.79 -3.09
N ILE A 254 -3.30 12.22 -2.18
CA ILE A 254 -2.82 13.61 -2.11
C ILE A 254 -2.01 13.93 -3.38
N THR A 255 -1.05 13.08 -3.75
CA THR A 255 -0.21 13.29 -4.93
C THR A 255 -1.03 13.40 -6.20
N ASP A 256 -2.02 12.53 -6.37
CA ASP A 256 -2.90 12.52 -7.54
C ASP A 256 -3.72 13.78 -7.67
N THR A 257 -4.31 14.21 -6.55
CA THR A 257 -5.13 15.40 -6.53
C THR A 257 -4.29 16.64 -6.79
N ILE A 258 -3.09 16.72 -6.19
CA ILE A 258 -2.15 17.83 -6.47
C ILE A 258 -1.80 17.85 -7.96
N ASN A 259 -1.39 16.74 -8.53
CA ASN A 259 -1.00 16.65 -9.93
C ASN A 259 -2.14 16.99 -10.90
N LYS A 260 -3.36 16.50 -10.61
CA LYS A 260 -4.51 16.67 -11.48
C LYS A 260 -5.14 18.05 -11.37
N SER A 261 -5.21 18.60 -10.16
CA SER A 261 -6.06 19.75 -9.88
C SER A 261 -5.30 21.03 -9.54
N TYR A 262 -4.06 20.93 -9.03
CA TYR A 262 -3.32 22.09 -8.56
C TYR A 262 -2.12 22.46 -9.43
N VAL A 263 -1.31 21.47 -9.84
CA VAL A 263 -0.11 21.71 -10.65
C VAL A 263 -0.49 22.36 -11.99
N GLY A 264 0.06 23.55 -12.24
CA GLY A 264 -0.20 24.33 -13.46
C GLY A 264 -1.57 25.03 -13.53
N ASN A 265 -2.47 24.80 -12.57
CA ASN A 265 -3.82 25.37 -12.57
C ASN A 265 -4.00 26.56 -11.63
N TYR A 266 -3.13 26.73 -10.64
CA TYR A 266 -3.19 27.82 -9.66
C TYR A 266 -1.86 28.56 -9.60
N SER A 267 -1.91 29.88 -9.47
CA SER A 267 -0.74 30.69 -9.12
C SER A 267 -0.30 30.37 -7.68
N ASN A 268 1.01 30.44 -7.42
CA ASN A 268 1.56 30.18 -6.09
C ASN A 268 1.43 31.41 -5.18
N SER A 269 0.18 31.78 -4.85
CA SER A 269 -0.14 32.81 -3.87
C SER A 269 -0.36 32.18 -2.49
N TYR A 270 -0.30 33.00 -1.43
CA TYR A 270 -0.61 32.56 -0.06
C TYR A 270 -2.02 31.97 0.02
N ASP A 271 -3.02 32.63 -0.57
CA ASP A 271 -4.41 32.15 -0.55
C ASP A 271 -4.56 30.78 -1.24
N ASN A 272 -3.86 30.55 -2.35
CA ASN A 272 -3.89 29.27 -3.03
C ASN A 272 -3.14 28.15 -2.25
N LYS A 273 -2.09 28.49 -1.49
CA LYS A 273 -1.47 27.57 -0.52
C LYS A 273 -2.47 27.19 0.57
N CYS A 274 -3.20 28.16 1.12
CA CYS A 274 -4.25 27.92 2.12
C CYS A 274 -5.41 27.08 1.56
N LEU A 275 -5.78 27.30 0.29
CA LEU A 275 -6.79 26.49 -0.40
C LEU A 275 -6.36 25.01 -0.51
N LEU A 276 -5.11 24.76 -0.90
CA LEU A 276 -4.55 23.41 -0.94
C LEU A 276 -4.53 22.74 0.44
N ILE A 277 -4.10 23.46 1.47
CA ILE A 277 -4.11 22.98 2.87
C ILE A 277 -5.54 22.61 3.29
N THR A 278 -6.52 23.44 2.97
CA THR A 278 -7.94 23.17 3.29
C THR A 278 -8.43 21.89 2.59
N ALA A 279 -8.05 21.67 1.33
CA ALA A 279 -8.41 20.47 0.60
C ALA A 279 -7.80 19.21 1.24
N ILE A 280 -6.52 19.27 1.63
CA ILE A 280 -5.84 18.15 2.32
C ILE A 280 -6.49 17.89 3.68
N LYS A 281 -6.76 18.93 4.48
CA LYS A 281 -7.46 18.76 5.77
C LYS A 281 -8.84 18.13 5.59
N GLY A 282 -9.62 18.53 4.59
CA GLY A 282 -10.91 17.94 4.28
C GLY A 282 -10.80 16.44 3.92
N TYR A 283 -9.73 16.05 3.23
CA TYR A 283 -9.44 14.65 2.94
C TYR A 283 -9.07 13.87 4.23
N LEU A 284 -8.19 14.42 5.06
CA LEU A 284 -7.81 13.79 6.33
C LEU A 284 -9.04 13.58 7.24
N THR A 285 -9.95 14.56 7.32
CA THR A 285 -11.24 14.40 8.03
C THR A 285 -12.09 13.26 7.47
N GLN A 286 -12.06 12.99 6.16
CA GLN A 286 -12.74 11.82 5.60
C GLN A 286 -12.09 10.51 6.10
N LEU A 287 -10.76 10.46 6.22
CA LEU A 287 -10.05 9.28 6.75
C LEU A 287 -10.31 9.08 8.25
N GLU A 288 -10.40 10.17 9.03
CA GLU A 288 -10.82 10.14 10.43
C GLU A 288 -12.23 9.56 10.58
N ASN A 289 -13.18 9.99 9.76
CA ASN A 289 -14.55 9.48 9.76
C ASN A 289 -14.65 8.00 9.33
N LYS A 290 -13.69 7.51 8.55
CA LYS A 290 -13.56 6.09 8.19
C LYS A 290 -12.82 5.27 9.25
N GLY A 291 -12.22 5.88 10.26
CA GLY A 291 -11.44 5.21 11.28
C GLY A 291 -10.06 4.73 10.80
N TYR A 292 -9.50 5.33 9.74
CA TYR A 292 -8.16 5.00 9.28
C TYR A 292 -7.07 5.74 10.07
N ILE A 293 -7.39 6.94 10.53
CA ILE A 293 -6.50 7.79 11.33
C ILE A 293 -7.26 8.32 12.56
N GLU A 294 -6.49 8.68 13.59
CA GLU A 294 -7.02 9.18 14.86
C GLU A 294 -7.71 10.54 14.66
N LYS A 295 -8.91 10.66 15.26
CA LYS A 295 -9.75 11.83 15.10
C LYS A 295 -9.12 13.07 15.76
N ASP A 296 -9.20 14.20 15.07
CA ASP A 296 -8.74 15.52 15.52
C ASP A 296 -7.23 15.59 15.85
N LYS A 297 -6.42 14.64 15.32
CA LYS A 297 -4.95 14.63 15.50
C LYS A 297 -4.18 15.03 14.23
N SER A 298 -4.87 15.18 13.12
CA SER A 298 -4.24 15.53 11.85
C SER A 298 -3.87 17.01 11.77
N VAL A 299 -2.65 17.29 11.36
CA VAL A 299 -2.17 18.66 11.14
C VAL A 299 -1.71 18.81 9.69
N MET A 300 -1.98 19.97 9.09
CA MET A 300 -1.42 20.37 7.79
C MET A 300 -1.23 21.88 7.77
N GLU A 301 -0.03 22.33 7.47
CA GLU A 301 0.33 23.75 7.46
C GLU A 301 1.48 24.06 6.49
N ILE A 302 1.77 25.35 6.27
CA ILE A 302 2.96 25.78 5.53
C ILE A 302 4.21 25.44 6.37
N ASN A 303 5.20 24.82 5.76
CA ASN A 303 6.48 24.56 6.40
C ASN A 303 7.34 25.83 6.37
N VAL A 304 7.23 26.64 7.42
CA VAL A 304 7.92 27.93 7.55
C VAL A 304 9.44 27.75 7.47
N GLU A 305 9.97 26.73 8.15
CA GLU A 305 11.42 26.47 8.19
C GLU A 305 11.98 26.17 6.79
N LYS A 306 11.33 25.23 6.07
CA LYS A 306 11.76 24.91 4.69
C LYS A 306 11.53 26.07 3.73
N GLN A 307 10.46 26.85 3.93
CA GLN A 307 10.17 28.02 3.09
C GLN A 307 11.21 29.11 3.34
N ARG A 308 11.57 29.39 4.60
CA ARG A 308 12.61 30.34 4.98
C ARG A 308 13.96 29.94 4.38
N ALA A 309 14.39 28.72 4.60
CA ALA A 309 15.64 28.19 4.03
C ALA A 309 15.70 28.30 2.49
N TYR A 310 14.55 28.09 1.82
CA TYR A 310 14.47 28.27 0.37
C TYR A 310 14.62 29.75 -0.03
N LEU A 311 13.95 30.67 0.65
CA LEU A 311 14.05 32.12 0.39
C LEU A 311 15.49 32.60 0.55
N GLU A 312 16.16 32.23 1.62
CA GLU A 312 17.57 32.53 1.87
C GLU A 312 18.47 31.95 0.78
N SER A 313 18.22 30.73 0.33
CA SER A 313 19.00 30.09 -0.76
C SER A 313 18.83 30.81 -2.11
N THR A 314 17.76 31.60 -2.27
CA THR A 314 17.49 32.40 -3.47
C THR A 314 17.90 33.88 -3.33
N GLY A 315 18.57 34.22 -2.20
CA GLY A 315 19.12 35.56 -1.95
C GLY A 315 18.13 36.54 -1.30
N VAL A 316 17.01 36.06 -0.77
CA VAL A 316 16.06 36.89 -0.01
C VAL A 316 16.54 36.95 1.45
N ASP A 317 16.73 38.17 1.98
CA ASP A 317 17.02 38.37 3.40
C ASP A 317 15.75 38.14 4.22
N THR A 318 15.77 37.14 5.08
CA THR A 318 14.64 36.77 5.95
C THR A 318 14.84 37.17 7.41
N THR A 319 15.90 37.90 7.75
CA THR A 319 16.30 38.22 9.11
C THR A 319 15.19 38.97 9.88
N GLU A 320 14.54 39.92 9.22
CA GLU A 320 13.47 40.74 9.81
C GLU A 320 12.04 40.20 9.49
N MET A 321 11.93 39.04 8.81
CA MET A 321 10.64 38.44 8.46
C MET A 321 10.12 37.58 9.62
N ASP A 322 8.92 37.91 10.10
CA ASP A 322 8.17 37.02 10.98
C ASP A 322 7.64 35.81 10.22
N ASP A 323 7.08 34.85 10.91
CA ASP A 323 6.56 33.63 10.31
C ASP A 323 5.42 33.87 9.32
N GLN A 324 4.61 34.91 9.50
CA GLN A 324 3.52 35.25 8.58
C GLN A 324 4.09 35.83 7.30
N ALA A 325 5.05 36.73 7.39
CA ALA A 325 5.74 37.30 6.24
C ALA A 325 6.43 36.20 5.42
N VAL A 326 7.06 35.23 6.08
CA VAL A 326 7.65 34.07 5.41
C VAL A 326 6.58 33.24 4.69
N LYS A 327 5.42 32.95 5.30
CA LYS A 327 4.32 32.19 4.65
C LYS A 327 3.79 32.89 3.40
N GLU A 328 3.70 34.20 3.42
CA GLU A 328 3.18 35.02 2.33
C GLU A 328 4.22 35.26 1.21
N ALA A 329 5.48 35.12 1.51
CA ALA A 329 6.57 35.38 0.58
C ALA A 329 6.45 34.55 -0.71
N ASN A 330 6.87 35.16 -1.81
CA ASN A 330 6.89 34.51 -3.12
C ASN A 330 8.01 33.46 -3.20
N THR A 331 7.64 32.21 -3.39
CA THR A 331 8.55 31.07 -3.53
C THR A 331 8.63 30.53 -4.98
N GLY A 332 8.33 31.37 -5.96
CA GLY A 332 8.30 30.98 -7.37
C GLY A 332 7.25 29.86 -7.60
N SER A 333 7.66 28.74 -8.16
CA SER A 333 6.77 27.59 -8.41
C SER A 333 6.73 26.57 -7.27
N ARG A 334 7.41 26.82 -6.14
CA ARG A 334 7.56 25.85 -5.06
C ARG A 334 6.59 26.11 -3.90
N VAL A 335 5.95 25.06 -3.40
CA VAL A 335 5.11 25.09 -2.21
C VAL A 335 5.71 24.16 -1.17
N PHE A 336 5.84 24.63 0.06
CA PHE A 336 6.40 23.88 1.17
C PHE A 336 5.33 23.67 2.23
N LEU A 337 4.86 22.42 2.37
CA LEU A 337 3.89 22.04 3.39
C LEU A 337 4.52 21.06 4.36
N LYS A 338 4.03 21.04 5.59
CA LYS A 338 4.31 19.99 6.58
C LYS A 338 2.99 19.55 7.22
N GLY A 339 2.94 18.32 7.65
CA GLY A 339 1.78 17.76 8.32
C GLY A 339 2.14 16.56 9.16
N SER A 340 1.22 16.17 10.02
CA SER A 340 1.28 14.94 10.78
C SER A 340 -0.08 14.25 10.77
N VAL A 341 -0.07 12.93 10.79
CA VAL A 341 -1.24 12.07 10.91
C VAL A 341 -0.92 10.95 11.89
N SER A 342 -1.90 10.54 12.70
CA SER A 342 -1.81 9.38 13.58
C SER A 342 -2.64 8.26 12.97
N ILE A 343 -1.99 7.25 12.38
CA ILE A 343 -2.67 6.12 11.76
C ILE A 343 -3.13 5.16 12.85
N LEU A 344 -4.39 4.72 12.79
CA LEU A 344 -4.96 3.76 13.75
C LEU A 344 -4.59 2.33 13.37
N ASP A 345 -3.97 1.64 14.32
CA ASP A 345 -3.71 0.22 14.20
C ASP A 345 -4.95 -0.64 14.51
N ALA A 346 -4.86 -1.94 14.26
CA ALA A 346 -5.85 -2.90 14.71
C ALA A 346 -5.59 -3.31 16.16
N ILE A 347 -6.63 -3.75 16.86
CA ILE A 347 -6.47 -4.45 18.14
C ILE A 347 -5.94 -5.84 17.82
N GLU A 348 -4.72 -6.14 18.27
CA GLU A 348 -4.05 -7.42 18.03
C GLU A 348 -3.67 -8.11 19.34
N ASP A 349 -3.17 -7.37 20.31
CA ASP A 349 -2.76 -7.89 21.61
C ASP A 349 -3.71 -7.35 22.69
N VAL A 350 -4.27 -8.25 23.52
CA VAL A 350 -5.27 -7.90 24.54
C VAL A 350 -4.85 -8.48 25.88
N ASP A 351 -4.64 -7.61 26.87
CA ASP A 351 -4.41 -7.99 28.27
C ASP A 351 -5.67 -7.70 29.12
N ILE A 352 -6.19 -8.71 29.78
CA ILE A 352 -7.42 -8.62 30.58
C ILE A 352 -7.16 -9.14 31.98
N VAL A 353 -7.38 -8.28 32.99
CA VAL A 353 -7.35 -8.68 34.40
C VAL A 353 -8.78 -8.79 34.92
N ILE A 354 -9.19 -9.99 35.31
CA ILE A 354 -10.50 -10.26 35.92
C ILE A 354 -10.29 -10.61 37.41
N ASN A 355 -10.74 -9.77 38.31
CA ASN A 355 -10.76 -10.06 39.74
C ASN A 355 -11.99 -10.89 40.08
N LYS A 356 -11.77 -12.06 40.69
CA LYS A 356 -12.87 -12.89 41.23
C LYS A 356 -13.16 -12.40 42.64
N GLU A 357 -14.41 -11.94 42.91
CA GLU A 357 -14.93 -11.62 44.24
C GLU A 357 -15.22 -12.89 45.07
#